data_2cbe7c1dd5749cac71c434f4ca2c7de1
#
_entry.id   2cbe7c1dd5749cac71c434f4ca2c7de1
#
_cell.length_a   1.000
_cell.length_b   1.000
_cell.length_c   1.000
_cell.angle_alpha   90.00
_cell.angle_beta   90.00
_cell.angle_gamma   90.00
#
_symmetry.space_group_name_H-M   'P 1'
#
loop_
_entity.id
_entity.type
_entity.pdbx_description
1 polymer ?
#
loop_
_entity_poly.entity_id
_entity_poly.type
_entity_poly.pdbx_seq_one_letter_code
_entity_poly.pdbx_strand_id
1 'polypeptide(L)'
;MLGVDGISDFIALHSRKHDHEVQLYAFDILAMGGNDLRELPLHYKSNLERFLARRPDGITVAPFESGEIGPDLFRAACHIGLEGLVSKHRDRPYQAGRSMYWVKVKNRTHPAMHRVMDALSQA
;
A
#
# COMPACT_ATOMS: atom_id res chain seq x y z
N MET A 1 -4.56 1.68 9.66
CA MET A 1 -4.26 2.67 10.70
C MET A 1 -2.79 2.59 11.09
N LEU A 2 -2.15 3.72 11.31
CA LEU A 2 -0.76 3.75 11.77
C LEU A 2 -0.71 3.98 13.28
N GLY A 3 0.19 3.26 13.97
CA GLY A 3 0.52 3.54 15.35
C GLY A 3 1.38 4.78 15.49
N VAL A 4 1.74 5.15 16.72
CA VAL A 4 2.58 6.34 17.01
C VAL A 4 3.96 6.24 16.38
N ASP A 5 4.44 5.04 16.07
CA ASP A 5 5.70 4.75 15.39
C ASP A 5 5.61 4.83 13.86
N GLY A 6 4.44 5.14 13.31
CA GLY A 6 4.22 5.18 11.86
C GLY A 6 4.00 3.83 11.21
N ILE A 7 3.91 2.75 11.99
CA ILE A 7 3.72 1.39 11.49
C ILE A 7 2.22 1.03 11.54
N SER A 8 1.78 0.22 10.59
CA SER A 8 0.39 -0.25 10.52
C SER A 8 -0.02 -0.99 11.80
N ASP A 9 -1.16 -0.62 12.34
CA ASP A 9 -1.74 -1.24 13.52
C ASP A 9 -3.12 -1.82 13.19
N PHE A 10 -3.13 -3.10 12.86
CA PHE A 10 -4.36 -3.81 12.50
C PHE A 10 -5.31 -3.96 13.69
N ILE A 11 -4.77 -4.23 14.87
CA ILE A 11 -5.60 -4.44 16.07
C ILE A 11 -6.34 -3.16 16.43
N ALA A 12 -5.66 -2.01 16.40
CA ALA A 12 -6.29 -0.72 16.65
C ALA A 12 -7.37 -0.41 15.63
N LEU A 13 -7.12 -0.68 14.34
CA LEU A 13 -8.10 -0.50 13.28
C LEU A 13 -9.32 -1.40 13.49
N HIS A 14 -9.10 -2.69 13.75
CA HIS A 14 -10.16 -3.69 13.89
C HIS A 14 -11.01 -3.44 15.12
N SER A 15 -10.44 -2.86 16.17
CA SER A 15 -11.19 -2.54 17.41
C SER A 15 -12.26 -1.47 17.22
N ARG A 16 -12.14 -0.65 16.18
CA ARG A 16 -12.99 0.50 15.86
C ARG A 16 -13.00 1.61 16.90
N LYS A 17 -12.10 1.54 17.86
CA LYS A 17 -11.98 2.57 18.92
C LYS A 17 -11.28 3.82 18.45
N HIS A 18 -10.60 3.75 17.29
CA HIS A 18 -9.78 4.81 16.71
C HIS A 18 -10.23 5.20 15.30
N ASP A 19 -11.51 4.98 14.97
CA ASP A 19 -12.03 5.23 13.62
C ASP A 19 -11.77 6.67 13.14
N HIS A 20 -11.80 7.64 14.05
CA HIS A 20 -11.54 9.04 13.73
C HIS A 20 -10.05 9.37 13.47
N GLU A 21 -9.15 8.44 13.79
CA GLU A 21 -7.70 8.59 13.62
C GLU A 21 -7.19 7.86 12.36
N VAL A 22 -8.07 7.18 11.64
CA VAL A 22 -7.70 6.38 10.47
C VAL A 22 -7.25 7.29 9.33
N GLN A 23 -6.14 6.91 8.68
CA GLN A 23 -5.61 7.56 7.47
C GLN A 23 -5.70 6.61 6.30
N LEU A 24 -6.20 7.11 5.16
CA LEU A 24 -6.18 6.38 3.89
C LEU A 24 -4.91 6.75 3.12
N TYR A 25 -4.10 5.76 2.80
CA TYR A 25 -2.92 5.94 1.95
C TYR A 25 -3.27 5.52 0.53
N ALA A 26 -3.45 6.52 -0.35
CA ALA A 26 -3.79 6.29 -1.74
C ALA A 26 -2.53 5.95 -2.53
N PHE A 27 -2.59 4.89 -3.35
CA PHE A 27 -1.45 4.44 -4.14
C PHE A 27 -1.78 4.27 -5.64
N ASP A 28 -3.02 4.47 -6.03
CA ASP A 28 -3.43 4.44 -7.44
C ASP A 28 -4.72 5.24 -7.62
N ILE A 29 -5.09 5.49 -8.87
CA ILE A 29 -6.33 6.13 -9.23
C ILE A 29 -6.98 5.37 -10.39
N LEU A 30 -8.24 5.01 -10.21
CA LEU A 30 -8.95 4.16 -11.17
C LEU A 30 -9.94 4.95 -12.04
N ALA A 31 -10.41 6.08 -11.55
CA ALA A 31 -11.36 6.93 -12.27
C ALA A 31 -11.23 8.39 -11.81
N MET A 32 -11.45 9.33 -12.72
CA MET A 32 -11.45 10.75 -12.40
C MET A 32 -12.33 11.51 -13.37
N GLY A 33 -13.22 12.37 -12.84
CA GLY A 33 -14.10 13.20 -13.65
C GLY A 33 -14.97 12.43 -14.64
N GLY A 34 -15.41 11.21 -14.27
CA GLY A 34 -16.18 10.34 -15.15
C GLY A 34 -15.35 9.50 -16.12
N ASN A 35 -14.02 9.67 -16.12
CA ASN A 35 -13.12 8.91 -16.99
C ASN A 35 -12.54 7.70 -16.25
N ASP A 36 -12.53 6.55 -16.91
CA ASP A 36 -11.90 5.33 -16.43
C ASP A 36 -10.40 5.39 -16.74
N LEU A 37 -9.56 5.35 -15.69
CA LEU A 37 -8.11 5.43 -15.80
C LEU A 37 -7.42 4.08 -15.66
N ARG A 38 -8.15 2.98 -15.53
CA ARG A 38 -7.57 1.66 -15.30
C ARG A 38 -6.69 1.17 -16.45
N GLU A 39 -7.01 1.61 -17.66
CA GLU A 39 -6.26 1.24 -18.87
C GLU A 39 -4.92 1.97 -19.01
N LEU A 40 -4.67 3.01 -18.24
CA LEU A 40 -3.43 3.78 -18.32
C LEU A 40 -2.29 3.05 -17.61
N PRO A 41 -1.07 3.05 -18.20
CA PRO A 41 0.11 2.56 -17.51
C PRO A 41 0.36 3.28 -16.18
N LEU A 42 0.95 2.58 -15.22
CA LEU A 42 1.17 3.10 -13.87
C LEU A 42 1.93 4.42 -13.86
N HIS A 43 2.95 4.58 -14.71
CA HIS A 43 3.77 5.80 -14.70
C HIS A 43 3.01 7.06 -15.11
N TYR A 44 1.92 6.95 -15.88
CA TYR A 44 1.05 8.09 -16.17
C TYR A 44 0.27 8.55 -14.92
N LYS A 45 0.17 7.69 -13.91
CA LYS A 45 -0.53 7.98 -12.67
C LYS A 45 0.43 8.36 -11.53
N SER A 46 1.71 8.55 -11.83
CA SER A 46 2.72 8.93 -10.83
C SER A 46 2.49 10.31 -10.23
N ASN A 47 1.71 11.17 -10.90
CA ASN A 47 1.31 12.47 -10.38
C ASN A 47 0.04 12.42 -9.52
N LEU A 48 -0.19 11.31 -8.85
CA LEU A 48 -1.37 11.12 -8.00
C LEU A 48 -1.54 12.25 -6.97
N GLU A 49 -0.45 12.79 -6.46
CA GLU A 49 -0.48 13.90 -5.51
C GLU A 49 -1.11 15.16 -6.11
N ARG A 50 -0.87 15.44 -7.39
CA ARG A 50 -1.51 16.57 -8.10
C ARG A 50 -3.01 16.34 -8.23
N PHE A 51 -3.43 15.12 -8.54
CA PHE A 51 -4.84 14.78 -8.66
C PHE A 51 -5.57 14.90 -7.31
N LEU A 52 -4.85 14.70 -6.20
CA LEU A 52 -5.38 14.76 -4.85
C LEU A 52 -5.02 16.06 -4.12
N ALA A 53 -4.64 17.12 -4.85
CA ALA A 53 -4.19 18.38 -4.24
C ALA A 53 -5.24 19.01 -3.33
N ARG A 54 -6.53 18.81 -3.62
CA ARG A 54 -7.65 19.35 -2.82
C ARG A 54 -8.36 18.24 -2.02
N ARG A 55 -7.62 17.19 -1.67
CA ARG A 55 -8.19 16.09 -0.90
C ARG A 55 -8.55 16.54 0.52
N PRO A 56 -9.57 15.89 1.13
CA PRO A 56 -9.87 16.15 2.54
C PRO A 56 -8.76 15.57 3.44
N ASP A 57 -8.75 16.03 4.70
CA ASP A 57 -7.87 15.45 5.71
C ASP A 57 -8.14 13.94 5.86
N GLY A 58 -7.10 13.19 6.19
CA GLY A 58 -7.19 11.75 6.34
C GLY A 58 -6.86 10.95 5.09
N ILE A 59 -6.58 11.61 3.96
CA ILE A 59 -6.09 10.98 2.73
C ILE A 59 -4.67 11.43 2.46
N THR A 60 -3.75 10.49 2.38
CA THR A 60 -2.34 10.74 2.11
C THR A 60 -1.92 9.91 0.90
N VAL A 61 -1.07 10.48 0.05
CA VAL A 61 -0.49 9.72 -1.07
C VAL A 61 0.60 8.81 -0.53
N ALA A 62 0.50 7.51 -0.82
CA ALA A 62 1.52 6.55 -0.40
C ALA A 62 2.85 6.87 -1.07
N PRO A 63 3.95 6.97 -0.31
CA PRO A 63 5.27 7.19 -0.91
C PRO A 63 5.70 5.99 -1.74
N PHE A 64 6.45 6.26 -2.79
CA PHE A 64 6.98 5.21 -3.66
C PHE A 64 8.35 5.58 -4.18
N GLU A 65 9.11 4.57 -4.61
CA GLU A 65 10.40 4.74 -5.25
C GLU A 65 10.37 4.08 -6.63
N SER A 66 11.12 4.65 -7.58
CA SER A 66 11.22 4.13 -8.94
C SER A 66 12.61 3.60 -9.23
N GLY A 67 12.73 2.57 -10.07
CA GLY A 67 13.99 2.02 -10.52
C GLY A 67 14.19 0.57 -10.11
N GLU A 68 15.37 0.03 -10.43
CA GLU A 68 15.74 -1.35 -10.13
C GLU A 68 16.40 -1.49 -8.75
N ILE A 69 15.72 -1.01 -7.72
CA ILE A 69 16.24 -0.95 -6.34
C ILE A 69 15.49 -1.86 -5.38
N GLY A 70 14.71 -2.81 -5.91
CA GLY A 70 13.81 -3.63 -5.14
C GLY A 70 14.44 -4.32 -3.92
N PRO A 71 15.56 -5.06 -4.07
CA PRO A 71 16.19 -5.75 -2.93
C PRO A 71 16.65 -4.81 -1.82
N ASP A 72 17.24 -3.68 -2.17
CA ASP A 72 17.70 -2.70 -1.18
C ASP A 72 16.54 -2.01 -0.49
N LEU A 73 15.52 -1.64 -1.25
CA LEU A 73 14.31 -1.03 -0.71
C LEU A 73 13.57 -1.99 0.21
N PHE A 74 13.51 -3.27 -0.16
CA PHE A 74 12.88 -4.30 0.69
C PHE A 74 13.64 -4.46 2.02
N ARG A 75 14.97 -4.49 1.99
CA ARG A 75 15.77 -4.54 3.22
C ARG A 75 15.51 -3.34 4.12
N ALA A 76 15.44 -2.15 3.53
CA ALA A 76 15.12 -0.92 4.28
C ALA A 76 13.71 -1.00 4.89
N ALA A 77 12.72 -1.46 4.14
CA ALA A 77 11.35 -1.63 4.63
C ALA A 77 11.28 -2.60 5.80
N CYS A 78 11.97 -3.74 5.72
CA CYS A 78 12.04 -4.71 6.82
C CYS A 78 12.72 -4.12 8.05
N HIS A 79 13.80 -3.35 7.84
CA HIS A 79 14.54 -2.74 8.92
C HIS A 79 13.70 -1.78 9.75
N ILE A 80 12.81 -1.01 9.12
CA ILE A 80 11.90 -0.10 9.82
C ILE A 80 10.59 -0.74 10.25
N GLY A 81 10.41 -2.04 10.02
CA GLY A 81 9.28 -2.80 10.52
C GLY A 81 8.02 -2.78 9.66
N LEU A 82 8.11 -2.47 8.37
CA LEU A 82 6.97 -2.53 7.47
C LEU A 82 6.58 -3.98 7.14
N GLU A 83 5.32 -4.18 6.77
CA GLU A 83 4.80 -5.49 6.39
C GLU A 83 5.46 -6.06 5.13
N GLY A 84 5.96 -5.21 4.25
CA GLY A 84 6.59 -5.60 3.01
C GLY A 84 6.50 -4.50 1.95
N LEU A 85 6.68 -4.90 0.71
CA LEU A 85 6.61 -4.03 -0.45
C LEU A 85 5.67 -4.59 -1.50
N VAL A 86 5.10 -3.69 -2.31
CA VAL A 86 4.44 -4.05 -3.56
C VAL A 86 5.28 -3.44 -4.69
N SER A 87 5.83 -4.30 -5.55
CA SER A 87 6.57 -3.89 -6.74
C SER A 87 5.62 -3.95 -7.93
N LYS A 88 5.52 -2.85 -8.67
CA LYS A 88 4.60 -2.73 -9.80
C LYS A 88 5.37 -2.38 -11.06
N HIS A 89 5.01 -3.04 -12.16
CA HIS A 89 5.59 -2.72 -13.47
C HIS A 89 5.04 -1.37 -13.95
N ARG A 90 5.91 -0.39 -14.18
CA ARG A 90 5.52 0.99 -14.47
C ARG A 90 4.76 1.17 -15.79
N ASP A 91 4.98 0.27 -16.75
CA ASP A 91 4.40 0.36 -18.10
C ASP A 91 3.08 -0.41 -18.23
N ARG A 92 2.60 -0.99 -17.14
CA ARG A 92 1.37 -1.79 -17.15
C ARG A 92 0.22 -1.08 -16.47
N PRO A 93 -1.00 -1.25 -17.00
CA PRO A 93 -2.19 -0.67 -16.40
C PRO A 93 -2.64 -1.46 -15.16
N TYR A 94 -3.63 -0.93 -14.46
CA TYR A 94 -4.30 -1.62 -13.37
C TYR A 94 -4.96 -2.90 -13.86
N GLN A 95 -4.85 -3.96 -13.05
CA GLN A 95 -5.53 -5.23 -13.30
C GLN A 95 -6.20 -5.67 -12.00
N ALA A 96 -7.51 -5.94 -12.06
CA ALA A 96 -8.23 -6.47 -10.91
C ALA A 96 -7.81 -7.91 -10.63
N GLY A 97 -7.76 -8.29 -9.36
CA GLY A 97 -7.33 -9.62 -8.94
C GLY A 97 -5.81 -9.79 -9.01
N ARG A 98 -5.37 -11.01 -9.26
CA ARG A 98 -3.94 -11.31 -9.35
C ARG A 98 -3.35 -10.79 -10.64
N SER A 99 -2.15 -10.22 -10.54
CA SER A 99 -1.38 -9.72 -11.70
C SER A 99 0.07 -10.17 -11.58
N MET A 100 0.61 -10.70 -12.67
CA MET A 100 2.03 -11.06 -12.75
C MET A 100 2.94 -9.82 -12.76
N TYR A 101 2.38 -8.63 -13.00
CA TYR A 101 3.13 -7.36 -13.03
C TYR A 101 3.14 -6.64 -11.69
N TRP A 102 2.47 -7.19 -10.69
CA TRP A 102 2.45 -6.69 -9.32
C TRP A 102 2.95 -7.79 -8.41
N VAL A 103 4.07 -7.57 -7.74
CA VAL A 103 4.69 -8.55 -6.88
C VAL A 103 4.66 -8.04 -5.45
N LYS A 104 4.03 -8.81 -4.56
CA LYS A 104 4.08 -8.59 -3.12
C LYS A 104 5.25 -9.34 -2.53
N VAL A 105 6.11 -8.64 -1.79
CA VAL A 105 7.19 -9.25 -1.02
C VAL A 105 6.94 -8.95 0.44
N LYS A 106 6.69 -9.99 1.23
CA LYS A 106 6.29 -9.86 2.63
C LYS A 106 7.48 -9.94 3.57
N ASN A 107 7.47 -9.07 4.59
CA ASN A 107 8.40 -9.15 5.70
C ASN A 107 7.93 -10.25 6.65
N ARG A 108 8.61 -11.38 6.65
CA ARG A 108 8.20 -12.57 7.42
C ARG A 108 8.33 -12.41 8.93
N THR A 109 9.07 -11.41 9.38
CA THR A 109 9.22 -11.10 10.81
C THR A 109 8.17 -10.13 11.33
N HIS A 110 7.33 -9.58 10.44
CA HIS A 110 6.28 -8.64 10.85
C HIS A 110 5.17 -9.37 11.63
N PRO A 111 4.60 -8.75 12.68
CA PRO A 111 3.50 -9.37 13.46
C PRO A 111 2.30 -9.81 12.64
N ALA A 112 2.02 -9.17 11.50
CA ALA A 112 0.95 -9.56 10.60
C ALA A 112 1.11 -11.00 10.08
N MET A 113 2.35 -11.46 9.89
CA MET A 113 2.61 -12.84 9.46
C MET A 113 2.25 -13.84 10.54
N HIS A 114 2.46 -13.51 11.80
CA HIS A 114 2.07 -14.38 12.92
C HIS A 114 0.56 -14.55 13.00
N ARG A 115 -0.21 -13.49 12.76
CA ARG A 115 -1.67 -13.58 12.72
C ARG A 115 -2.16 -14.56 11.64
N VAL A 116 -1.56 -14.52 10.45
CA VAL A 116 -1.90 -15.44 9.37
C VAL A 116 -1.57 -16.88 9.74
N MET A 117 -0.40 -17.13 10.32
CA MET A 117 0.04 -18.45 10.77
C MET A 117 -0.87 -18.99 11.88
N ASP A 118 -1.24 -18.16 12.85
CA ASP A 118 -2.14 -18.53 13.93
C ASP A 118 -3.52 -18.91 13.38
N ALA A 119 -4.05 -18.16 12.42
CA ALA A 119 -5.33 -18.48 11.79
C ALA A 119 -5.28 -19.84 11.07
N LEU A 120 -4.16 -20.15 10.38
CA LEU A 120 -3.98 -21.43 9.72
C LEU A 120 -3.85 -22.59 10.71
N SER A 121 -3.22 -22.36 11.85
CA SER A 121 -3.06 -23.41 12.87
C SER A 121 -4.34 -23.73 13.62
N GLN A 122 -5.32 -22.83 13.61
CA GLN A 122 -6.64 -23.02 14.24
C GLN A 122 -7.65 -23.66 13.27
N ALA A 123 -7.34 -23.76 12.03
CA ALA A 123 -8.19 -24.41 11.03
C ALA A 123 -8.03 -25.96 11.06
#